data_127b36009942d197cb767198b60d4010
#
_entry.id   127b36009942d197cb767198b60d4010
#
_cell.length_a   1.000
_cell.length_b   1.000
_cell.length_c   1.000
_cell.angle_alpha   90.00
_cell.angle_beta   90.00
_cell.angle_gamma   90.00
#
_symmetry.space_group_name_H-M   'P 1'
#
loop_
_entity.id
_entity.type
_entity.pdbx_description
1 polymer ?
#
loop_
_entity_poly.entity_id
_entity_poly.type
_entity_poly.pdbx_seq_one_letter_code
_entity_poly.pdbx_strand_id
1 'polypeptide(L)'
;MRRALLAYLVLLPPIAWLAMKFSPYALDGDGMAYMDVADLIRAHHWAGVINGYWHPLYPALLAVAQSAFHTRRSNELHAYYILNYLIFLASVAALLAFISALVNLRRRMTPNADHNAGATPLLGMEAMQLFGVALLVIATGRELSMATVRPDALLQALMLAAFAMLLQSFASESLIYAPAMGFFFGLAYLTKSFAFLVALISIALMVLFQGWVQKRKPIRVIAAGALAFIVFGVIAGPYISALSKQKHRFDFGDSGALNYAWYVSGTVKMHIEPSMSADFGSAKVNLIHPEQQLLAQPGIYSYRAEPYGTYPAWFDPTYFHERIVPVFNGSRLIHRDVRNLVLSFRYLLNHPEAWILLALLLTCGARFGFKHARTSLHHWRHSVFWLPPIALGVAIWGIYGLVNIEERYVTLAYLLIVLPIFAALVYVPELNEDTDENPWPRRTATAMIAVVAFFALGEMLRVALEHRRDQSAAGLPAAWVQPNIVEAAKGLNALGVGSGDEIACMGTIACLNDPYWMRLANVRVLTEVYNPDAHHLLEEYEGLPNRQQVEDVLKSQGAKVVVAAFDPGVMTGRTPASAGWIRLGESDLYARPLNTPAPAPSAPATLPWDMTGAAKP
;
A
#
# COMPACT_ATOMS: atom_id res chain seq x y z
N MET A 1 -21.69 -26.90 2.06
CA MET A 1 -20.85 -25.74 1.78
C MET A 1 -21.54 -24.41 2.14
N ARG A 2 -22.77 -24.14 1.72
CA ARG A 2 -23.51 -22.89 2.03
C ARG A 2 -23.53 -22.56 3.54
N ARG A 3 -23.80 -23.55 4.40
CA ARG A 3 -23.78 -23.35 5.87
C ARG A 3 -22.37 -22.97 6.39
N ALA A 4 -21.32 -23.59 5.86
CA ALA A 4 -19.94 -23.26 6.24
C ALA A 4 -19.56 -21.84 5.82
N LEU A 5 -19.90 -21.42 4.59
CA LEU A 5 -19.69 -20.06 4.12
C LEU A 5 -20.45 -19.04 4.98
N LEU A 6 -21.73 -19.29 5.26
CA LEU A 6 -22.53 -18.39 6.11
C LEU A 6 -21.95 -18.29 7.52
N ALA A 7 -21.58 -19.42 8.14
CA ALA A 7 -20.93 -19.42 9.46
C ALA A 7 -19.62 -18.62 9.43
N TYR A 8 -18.81 -18.82 8.39
CA TYR A 8 -17.55 -18.09 8.22
C TYR A 8 -17.78 -16.58 8.10
N LEU A 9 -18.71 -16.15 7.24
CA LEU A 9 -19.03 -14.73 7.02
C LEU A 9 -19.67 -14.07 8.25
N VAL A 10 -20.34 -14.83 9.12
CA VAL A 10 -20.86 -14.31 10.40
C VAL A 10 -19.75 -14.17 11.44
N LEU A 11 -18.79 -15.12 11.48
CA LEU A 11 -17.69 -15.11 12.45
C LEU A 11 -16.56 -14.15 12.06
N LEU A 12 -16.34 -13.90 10.77
CA LEU A 12 -15.26 -13.09 10.28
C LEU A 12 -15.29 -11.63 10.79
N PRO A 13 -16.41 -10.87 10.73
CA PRO A 13 -16.42 -9.48 11.18
C PRO A 13 -16.05 -9.32 12.66
N PRO A 14 -16.62 -10.04 13.63
CA PRO A 14 -16.25 -9.89 15.03
C PRO A 14 -14.79 -10.31 15.31
N ILE A 15 -14.27 -11.35 14.64
CA ILE A 15 -12.87 -11.76 14.81
C ILE A 15 -11.92 -10.74 14.21
N ALA A 16 -12.21 -10.23 13.01
CA ALA A 16 -11.43 -9.17 12.39
C ALA A 16 -11.48 -7.86 13.21
N TRP A 17 -12.62 -7.55 13.85
CA TRP A 17 -12.72 -6.44 14.79
C TRP A 17 -11.79 -6.63 16.00
N LEU A 18 -11.75 -7.82 16.58
CA LEU A 18 -10.83 -8.12 17.69
C LEU A 18 -9.37 -8.03 17.24
N ALA A 19 -9.05 -8.55 16.06
CA ALA A 19 -7.70 -8.45 15.48
C ALA A 19 -7.28 -6.99 15.29
N MET A 20 -8.15 -6.15 14.73
CA MET A 20 -7.91 -4.71 14.61
C MET A 20 -7.76 -4.03 15.96
N LYS A 21 -8.69 -4.29 16.89
CA LYS A 21 -8.74 -3.63 18.21
C LYS A 21 -7.50 -3.87 19.04
N PHE A 22 -6.93 -5.08 18.97
CA PHE A 22 -5.77 -5.46 19.78
C PHE A 22 -4.46 -5.45 19.00
N SER A 23 -4.46 -5.04 17.74
CA SER A 23 -3.22 -4.86 16.99
C SER A 23 -2.36 -3.77 17.61
N PRO A 24 -1.05 -4.03 17.77
CA PRO A 24 -0.13 -3.01 18.24
C PRO A 24 -0.02 -1.87 17.21
N TYR A 25 0.33 -0.68 17.70
CA TYR A 25 0.54 0.46 16.84
C TYR A 25 1.89 0.36 16.14
N ALA A 26 1.84 0.36 14.80
CA ALA A 26 3.00 0.41 13.93
C ALA A 26 2.76 1.44 12.83
N LEU A 27 3.78 2.23 12.54
CA LEU A 27 3.71 3.21 11.47
C LEU A 27 5.06 3.34 10.79
N ASP A 28 4.99 3.49 9.47
CA ASP A 28 6.13 3.85 8.64
C ASP A 28 6.01 5.28 8.09
N GLY A 29 7.05 5.75 7.41
CA GLY A 29 7.06 7.08 6.79
C GLY A 29 5.93 7.29 5.77
N ASP A 30 5.54 6.24 5.02
CA ASP A 30 4.43 6.28 4.07
C ASP A 30 3.13 6.68 4.78
N GLY A 31 2.84 6.02 5.90
CA GLY A 31 1.65 6.29 6.70
C GLY A 31 1.63 7.73 7.22
N MET A 32 2.78 8.25 7.66
CA MET A 32 2.88 9.64 8.11
C MET A 32 2.53 10.62 6.99
N ALA A 33 3.05 10.40 5.78
CA ALA A 33 2.77 11.26 4.65
C ALA A 33 1.26 11.26 4.28
N TYR A 34 0.60 10.11 4.29
CA TYR A 34 -0.86 10.03 4.08
C TYR A 34 -1.65 10.79 5.14
N MET A 35 -1.21 10.73 6.41
CA MET A 35 -1.84 11.48 7.50
C MET A 35 -1.62 12.98 7.36
N ASP A 36 -0.44 13.41 6.90
CA ASP A 36 -0.14 14.82 6.65
C ASP A 36 -1.02 15.38 5.51
N VAL A 37 -1.23 14.62 4.43
CA VAL A 37 -2.18 14.99 3.38
C VAL A 37 -3.62 15.06 3.92
N ALA A 38 -4.00 14.16 4.84
CA ALA A 38 -5.31 14.21 5.48
C ALA A 38 -5.51 15.49 6.31
N ASP A 39 -4.46 15.93 7.00
CA ASP A 39 -4.48 17.20 7.74
C ASP A 39 -4.68 18.40 6.82
N LEU A 40 -4.04 18.41 5.65
CA LEU A 40 -4.23 19.46 4.65
C LEU A 40 -5.67 19.49 4.10
N ILE A 41 -6.27 18.31 3.89
CA ILE A 41 -7.68 18.21 3.49
C ILE A 41 -8.59 18.83 4.56
N ARG A 42 -8.35 18.51 5.83
CA ARG A 42 -9.14 19.09 6.96
C ARG A 42 -8.95 20.60 7.08
N ALA A 43 -7.75 21.09 6.81
CA ALA A 43 -7.42 22.51 6.82
C ALA A 43 -7.92 23.24 5.55
N HIS A 44 -8.57 22.53 4.60
CA HIS A 44 -8.99 23.06 3.31
C HIS A 44 -7.82 23.65 2.47
N HIS A 45 -6.61 23.17 2.69
CA HIS A 45 -5.42 23.60 1.97
C HIS A 45 -5.21 22.76 0.70
N TRP A 46 -6.10 22.97 -0.29
CA TRP A 46 -6.22 22.12 -1.48
C TRP A 46 -4.96 22.08 -2.36
N ALA A 47 -4.19 23.17 -2.38
CA ALA A 47 -2.93 23.20 -3.14
C ALA A 47 -1.94 22.15 -2.64
N GLY A 48 -1.83 21.96 -1.32
CA GLY A 48 -0.95 20.96 -0.73
C GLY A 48 -1.45 19.51 -0.86
N VAL A 49 -2.72 19.31 -1.19
CA VAL A 49 -3.28 17.98 -1.46
C VAL A 49 -2.89 17.45 -2.85
N ILE A 50 -2.49 18.35 -3.77
CA ILE A 50 -2.03 17.95 -5.09
C ILE A 50 -0.59 17.45 -4.97
N ASN A 51 -0.44 16.14 -4.88
CA ASN A 51 0.83 15.45 -4.65
C ASN A 51 1.00 14.31 -5.66
N GLY A 52 2.09 14.30 -6.42
CA GLY A 52 2.33 13.29 -7.45
C GLY A 52 2.67 11.90 -6.93
N TYR A 53 2.96 11.77 -5.64
CA TYR A 53 3.33 10.51 -5.02
C TYR A 53 2.21 9.93 -4.13
N TRP A 54 1.57 10.75 -3.28
CA TRP A 54 0.52 10.37 -2.34
C TRP A 54 -0.85 10.80 -2.87
N HIS A 55 -1.58 9.86 -3.46
CA HIS A 55 -2.87 10.15 -4.08
C HIS A 55 -3.99 10.41 -3.06
N PRO A 56 -5.01 11.23 -3.38
CA PRO A 56 -5.85 11.93 -2.41
C PRO A 56 -6.98 11.09 -1.78
N LEU A 57 -7.40 9.94 -2.36
CA LEU A 57 -8.62 9.26 -1.88
C LEU A 57 -8.44 8.65 -0.48
N TYR A 58 -7.32 7.96 -0.24
CA TYR A 58 -7.06 7.37 1.07
C TYR A 58 -6.88 8.46 2.15
N PRO A 59 -6.08 9.51 1.94
CA PRO A 59 -6.03 10.67 2.84
C PRO A 59 -7.40 11.31 3.10
N ALA A 60 -8.26 11.43 2.08
CA ALA A 60 -9.61 11.96 2.28
C ALA A 60 -10.45 11.10 3.24
N LEU A 61 -10.34 9.77 3.13
CA LEU A 61 -10.97 8.87 4.09
C LEU A 61 -10.38 8.97 5.49
N LEU A 62 -9.05 9.16 5.61
CA LEU A 62 -8.40 9.44 6.89
C LEU A 62 -8.92 10.75 7.49
N ALA A 63 -9.06 11.82 6.69
CA ALA A 63 -9.59 13.10 7.12
C ALA A 63 -11.05 12.99 7.62
N VAL A 64 -11.86 12.17 6.94
CA VAL A 64 -13.22 11.85 7.40
C VAL A 64 -13.19 11.11 8.75
N ALA A 65 -12.31 10.12 8.90
CA ALA A 65 -12.15 9.39 10.16
C ALA A 65 -11.69 10.32 11.29
N GLN A 66 -10.70 11.18 11.03
CA GLN A 66 -10.25 12.19 12.00
C GLN A 66 -11.41 13.08 12.48
N SER A 67 -12.23 13.54 11.53
CA SER A 67 -13.36 14.43 11.84
C SER A 67 -14.45 13.69 12.61
N ALA A 68 -14.81 12.47 12.19
CA ALA A 68 -15.86 11.66 12.80
C ALA A 68 -15.52 11.24 14.25
N PHE A 69 -14.25 10.94 14.52
CA PHE A 69 -13.79 10.49 15.84
C PHE A 69 -13.17 11.63 16.67
N HIS A 70 -13.14 12.87 16.17
CA HIS A 70 -12.52 14.02 16.85
C HIS A 70 -11.12 13.70 17.37
N THR A 71 -10.29 13.13 16.50
CA THR A 71 -9.00 12.58 16.90
C THR A 71 -7.98 13.63 17.30
N ARG A 72 -7.11 13.23 18.22
CA ARG A 72 -5.86 13.94 18.58
C ARG A 72 -4.67 13.10 18.14
N ARG A 73 -3.47 13.66 18.09
CA ARG A 73 -2.24 12.94 17.72
C ARG A 73 -2.05 11.63 18.52
N SER A 74 -2.43 11.62 19.77
CA SER A 74 -2.29 10.45 20.66
C SER A 74 -3.24 9.29 20.37
N ASN A 75 -4.37 9.52 19.67
CA ASN A 75 -5.39 8.50 19.44
C ASN A 75 -5.81 8.34 17.97
N GLU A 76 -5.18 9.07 17.05
CA GLU A 76 -5.58 9.07 15.64
C GLU A 76 -5.42 7.68 14.96
N LEU A 77 -4.41 6.90 15.34
CA LEU A 77 -4.19 5.56 14.77
C LEU A 77 -5.37 4.63 15.01
N HIS A 78 -6.03 4.72 16.15
CA HIS A 78 -7.20 3.91 16.45
C HIS A 78 -8.35 4.18 15.46
N ALA A 79 -8.60 5.45 15.14
CA ALA A 79 -9.61 5.82 14.15
C ALA A 79 -9.27 5.29 12.76
N TYR A 80 -7.99 5.30 12.38
CA TYR A 80 -7.53 4.79 11.10
C TYR A 80 -7.63 3.27 11.02
N TYR A 81 -7.40 2.57 12.11
CA TYR A 81 -7.59 1.11 12.15
C TYR A 81 -9.07 0.73 12.00
N ILE A 82 -9.99 1.51 12.58
CA ILE A 82 -11.43 1.33 12.34
C ILE A 82 -11.76 1.54 10.85
N LEU A 83 -11.22 2.59 10.22
CA LEU A 83 -11.37 2.80 8.78
C LEU A 83 -10.83 1.61 7.98
N ASN A 84 -9.63 1.13 8.30
CA ASN A 84 -9.02 -0.01 7.62
C ASN A 84 -9.83 -1.31 7.81
N TYR A 85 -10.45 -1.50 8.97
CA TYR A 85 -11.38 -2.59 9.18
C TYR A 85 -12.61 -2.49 8.24
N LEU A 86 -13.17 -1.31 8.05
CA LEU A 86 -14.27 -1.11 7.10
C LEU A 86 -13.81 -1.36 5.65
N ILE A 87 -12.60 -0.93 5.29
CA ILE A 87 -11.98 -1.21 3.99
C ILE A 87 -11.77 -2.72 3.81
N PHE A 88 -11.37 -3.44 4.85
CA PHE A 88 -11.25 -4.90 4.82
C PHE A 88 -12.61 -5.57 4.53
N LEU A 89 -13.68 -5.15 5.19
CA LEU A 89 -15.03 -5.67 4.91
C LEU A 89 -15.47 -5.35 3.47
N ALA A 90 -15.15 -4.16 2.96
CA ALA A 90 -15.40 -3.81 1.57
C ALA A 90 -14.57 -4.69 0.61
N SER A 91 -13.33 -5.05 0.97
CA SER A 91 -12.50 -5.98 0.19
C SER A 91 -13.11 -7.38 0.13
N VAL A 92 -13.66 -7.87 1.23
CA VAL A 92 -14.41 -9.15 1.27
C VAL A 92 -15.61 -9.10 0.33
N ALA A 93 -16.42 -8.02 0.39
CA ALA A 93 -17.57 -7.86 -0.48
C ALA A 93 -17.18 -7.78 -1.97
N ALA A 94 -16.14 -7.03 -2.30
CA ALA A 94 -15.61 -6.91 -3.65
C ALA A 94 -15.07 -8.25 -4.19
N LEU A 95 -14.39 -9.03 -3.35
CA LEU A 95 -13.92 -10.37 -3.71
C LEU A 95 -15.07 -11.34 -3.96
N LEU A 96 -16.09 -11.32 -3.11
CA LEU A 96 -17.30 -12.15 -3.33
C LEU A 96 -17.99 -11.78 -4.65
N ALA A 97 -18.08 -10.50 -4.97
CA ALA A 97 -18.60 -10.03 -6.25
C ALA A 97 -17.73 -10.48 -7.43
N PHE A 98 -16.40 -10.41 -7.30
CA PHE A 98 -15.45 -10.89 -8.31
C PHE A 98 -15.61 -12.41 -8.56
N ILE A 99 -15.65 -13.22 -7.51
CA ILE A 99 -15.84 -14.67 -7.63
C ILE A 99 -17.19 -15.00 -8.26
N SER A 100 -18.25 -14.29 -7.87
CA SER A 100 -19.57 -14.46 -8.46
C SER A 100 -19.57 -14.12 -9.96
N ALA A 101 -18.91 -13.04 -10.34
CA ALA A 101 -18.74 -12.63 -11.73
C ALA A 101 -17.93 -13.66 -12.55
N LEU A 102 -16.86 -14.20 -11.96
CA LEU A 102 -16.02 -15.23 -12.57
C LEU A 102 -16.82 -16.52 -12.84
N VAL A 103 -17.59 -16.97 -11.86
CA VAL A 103 -18.46 -18.17 -11.99
C VAL A 103 -19.56 -17.93 -13.03
N ASN A 104 -20.18 -16.74 -13.04
CA ASN A 104 -21.20 -16.39 -14.04
C ASN A 104 -20.61 -16.38 -15.45
N LEU A 105 -19.42 -15.80 -15.64
CA LEU A 105 -18.72 -15.81 -16.92
C LEU A 105 -18.41 -17.24 -17.37
N ARG A 106 -17.91 -18.08 -16.46
CA ARG A 106 -17.67 -19.50 -16.73
C ARG A 106 -18.94 -20.18 -17.26
N ARG A 107 -20.06 -20.07 -16.54
CA ARG A 107 -21.34 -20.68 -16.93
C ARG A 107 -21.81 -20.22 -18.31
N ARG A 108 -21.61 -18.95 -18.65
CA ARG A 108 -22.01 -18.41 -19.97
C ARG A 108 -21.11 -18.90 -21.11
N MET A 109 -19.82 -19.08 -20.86
CA MET A 109 -18.87 -19.47 -21.90
C MET A 109 -18.74 -20.98 -22.08
N THR A 110 -19.38 -21.78 -21.22
CA THR A 110 -19.45 -23.24 -21.31
C THR A 110 -20.88 -23.77 -21.33
N PRO A 111 -21.80 -23.23 -22.17
CA PRO A 111 -23.22 -23.56 -22.10
C PRO A 111 -23.52 -25.03 -22.44
N ASN A 112 -22.67 -25.68 -23.25
CA ASN A 112 -22.89 -27.07 -23.66
C ASN A 112 -22.20 -28.10 -22.76
N ALA A 113 -21.42 -27.68 -21.79
CA ALA A 113 -20.82 -28.58 -20.81
C ALA A 113 -21.88 -29.14 -19.86
N ASP A 114 -22.98 -28.37 -19.62
CA ASP A 114 -24.05 -28.78 -18.72
C ASP A 114 -25.06 -29.75 -19.36
N HIS A 115 -25.10 -29.89 -20.72
CA HIS A 115 -26.10 -30.72 -21.40
C HIS A 115 -25.55 -31.87 -22.24
N ASN A 116 -24.33 -31.77 -22.79
CA ASN A 116 -23.86 -32.79 -23.75
C ASN A 116 -22.52 -33.45 -23.38
N ALA A 117 -21.85 -33.06 -22.33
CA ALA A 117 -20.54 -33.60 -21.97
C ALA A 117 -20.46 -34.17 -20.54
N GLY A 118 -21.57 -34.18 -19.80
CA GLY A 118 -21.59 -34.76 -18.45
C GLY A 118 -20.53 -34.20 -17.51
N ALA A 119 -20.19 -32.89 -17.63
CA ALA A 119 -19.18 -32.30 -16.75
C ALA A 119 -19.81 -31.36 -15.72
N THR A 120 -19.88 -31.78 -14.48
CA THR A 120 -20.30 -30.93 -13.36
C THR A 120 -19.08 -30.29 -12.67
N PRO A 121 -19.20 -29.05 -12.18
CA PRO A 121 -18.12 -28.47 -11.37
C PRO A 121 -17.99 -29.23 -10.05
N LEU A 122 -16.78 -29.74 -9.74
CA LEU A 122 -16.48 -30.43 -8.47
C LEU A 122 -16.79 -29.52 -7.26
N LEU A 123 -16.53 -28.24 -7.39
CA LEU A 123 -16.78 -27.24 -6.37
C LEU A 123 -17.78 -26.20 -6.86
N GLY A 124 -18.84 -25.99 -6.09
CA GLY A 124 -19.82 -24.93 -6.32
C GLY A 124 -19.29 -23.54 -5.96
N MET A 125 -20.13 -22.52 -6.25
CA MET A 125 -19.82 -21.12 -5.99
C MET A 125 -19.44 -20.87 -4.52
N GLU A 126 -20.16 -21.47 -3.58
CA GLU A 126 -19.92 -21.27 -2.14
C GLU A 126 -18.56 -21.80 -1.68
N ALA A 127 -18.06 -22.86 -2.31
CA ALA A 127 -16.73 -23.38 -2.02
C ALA A 127 -15.63 -22.43 -2.53
N MET A 128 -15.82 -21.88 -3.72
CA MET A 128 -14.91 -20.88 -4.28
C MET A 128 -14.92 -19.58 -3.49
N GLN A 129 -16.10 -19.14 -3.03
CA GLN A 129 -16.22 -17.96 -2.19
C GLN A 129 -15.53 -18.18 -0.84
N LEU A 130 -15.76 -19.31 -0.18
CA LEU A 130 -15.09 -19.63 1.09
C LEU A 130 -13.57 -19.71 0.94
N PHE A 131 -13.09 -20.37 -0.12
CA PHE A 131 -11.66 -20.44 -0.42
C PHE A 131 -11.05 -19.04 -0.70
N GLY A 132 -11.70 -18.24 -1.56
CA GLY A 132 -11.22 -16.91 -1.88
C GLY A 132 -11.18 -15.97 -0.67
N VAL A 133 -12.22 -16.02 0.19
CA VAL A 133 -12.23 -15.21 1.42
C VAL A 133 -11.16 -15.69 2.41
N ALA A 134 -10.91 -17.01 2.51
CA ALA A 134 -9.81 -17.54 3.31
C ALA A 134 -8.45 -17.03 2.83
N LEU A 135 -8.21 -17.03 1.50
CA LEU A 135 -6.98 -16.44 0.93
C LEU A 135 -6.83 -14.96 1.27
N LEU A 136 -7.93 -14.18 1.18
CA LEU A 136 -7.92 -12.77 1.55
C LEU A 136 -7.61 -12.57 3.03
N VAL A 137 -8.18 -13.39 3.92
CA VAL A 137 -7.93 -13.33 5.37
C VAL A 137 -6.46 -13.58 5.67
N ILE A 138 -5.85 -14.58 5.03
CA ILE A 138 -4.43 -14.90 5.20
C ILE A 138 -3.56 -13.75 4.68
N ALA A 139 -3.85 -13.24 3.49
CA ALA A 139 -3.14 -12.10 2.89
C ALA A 139 -3.26 -10.83 3.76
N THR A 140 -4.45 -10.57 4.33
CA THR A 140 -4.67 -9.42 5.22
C THR A 140 -3.88 -9.55 6.52
N GLY A 141 -3.77 -10.75 7.07
CA GLY A 141 -2.99 -10.98 8.28
C GLY A 141 -1.47 -10.79 8.08
N ARG A 142 -0.98 -10.99 6.86
CA ARG A 142 0.46 -10.94 6.52
C ARG A 142 0.85 -9.64 5.85
N GLU A 143 0.16 -9.28 4.75
CA GLU A 143 0.64 -8.28 3.79
C GLU A 143 -0.18 -6.98 3.81
N LEU A 144 -1.47 -7.09 4.08
CA LEU A 144 -2.45 -6.00 4.01
C LEU A 144 -3.03 -5.70 5.40
N SER A 145 -2.18 -5.65 6.41
CA SER A 145 -2.61 -5.47 7.79
C SER A 145 -3.58 -4.31 7.98
N MET A 146 -4.65 -4.54 8.73
CA MET A 146 -5.58 -3.49 9.16
C MET A 146 -4.90 -2.49 10.12
N ALA A 147 -3.77 -2.87 10.71
CA ALA A 147 -3.00 -2.07 11.65
C ALA A 147 -1.89 -1.25 10.98
N THR A 148 -1.98 -0.98 9.69
CA THR A 148 -1.06 -0.11 8.95
C THR A 148 -1.80 1.01 8.26
N VAL A 149 -1.25 2.22 8.27
CA VAL A 149 -1.84 3.38 7.57
C VAL A 149 -1.32 3.37 6.14
N ARG A 150 -1.93 2.52 5.29
CA ARG A 150 -1.53 2.31 3.89
C ARG A 150 -2.74 2.16 2.97
N PRO A 151 -2.69 2.65 1.73
CA PRO A 151 -3.82 2.61 0.79
C PRO A 151 -4.01 1.25 0.11
N ASP A 152 -3.12 0.28 0.32
CA ASP A 152 -3.05 -0.95 -0.48
C ASP A 152 -4.31 -1.80 -0.39
N ALA A 153 -4.91 -1.91 0.80
CA ALA A 153 -6.18 -2.64 0.98
C ALA A 153 -7.35 -1.94 0.27
N LEU A 154 -7.40 -0.60 0.30
CA LEU A 154 -8.40 0.18 -0.43
C LEU A 154 -8.24 0.02 -1.95
N LEU A 155 -7.00 0.11 -2.44
CA LEU A 155 -6.68 -0.15 -3.85
C LEU A 155 -7.15 -1.53 -4.27
N GLN A 156 -6.84 -2.57 -3.49
CA GLN A 156 -7.26 -3.94 -3.77
C GLN A 156 -8.78 -4.08 -3.81
N ALA A 157 -9.52 -3.49 -2.86
CA ALA A 157 -10.98 -3.53 -2.84
C ALA A 157 -11.58 -2.91 -4.10
N LEU A 158 -11.12 -1.70 -4.47
CA LEU A 158 -11.60 -0.98 -5.64
C LEU A 158 -11.27 -1.69 -6.95
N MET A 159 -10.07 -2.26 -7.06
CA MET A 159 -9.67 -3.02 -8.24
C MET A 159 -10.43 -4.35 -8.37
N LEU A 160 -10.67 -5.08 -7.27
CA LEU A 160 -11.52 -6.26 -7.29
C LEU A 160 -12.95 -5.93 -7.73
N ALA A 161 -13.51 -4.80 -7.26
CA ALA A 161 -14.82 -4.33 -7.72
C ALA A 161 -14.80 -3.99 -9.22
N ALA A 162 -13.76 -3.29 -9.71
CA ALA A 162 -13.59 -2.99 -11.12
C ALA A 162 -13.50 -4.27 -11.98
N PHE A 163 -12.72 -5.26 -11.54
CA PHE A 163 -12.59 -6.54 -12.23
C PHE A 163 -13.87 -7.38 -12.16
N ALA A 164 -14.64 -7.29 -11.07
CA ALA A 164 -15.98 -7.88 -11.03
C ALA A 164 -16.88 -7.28 -12.11
N MET A 165 -16.87 -5.95 -12.29
CA MET A 165 -17.63 -5.27 -13.36
C MET A 165 -17.12 -5.65 -14.76
N LEU A 166 -15.80 -5.78 -14.93
CA LEU A 166 -15.20 -6.26 -16.19
C LEU A 166 -15.72 -7.65 -16.53
N LEU A 167 -15.66 -8.62 -15.61
CA LEU A 167 -16.14 -9.99 -15.84
C LEU A 167 -17.66 -10.02 -16.08
N GLN A 168 -18.43 -9.21 -15.36
CA GLN A 168 -19.87 -9.08 -15.61
C GLN A 168 -20.15 -8.47 -16.99
N SER A 169 -19.32 -7.55 -17.48
CA SER A 169 -19.46 -7.02 -18.84
C SER A 169 -19.26 -8.10 -19.92
N PHE A 170 -18.48 -9.14 -19.63
CA PHE A 170 -18.33 -10.32 -20.49
C PHE A 170 -19.50 -11.31 -20.33
N ALA A 171 -19.97 -11.50 -19.09
CA ALA A 171 -21.06 -12.41 -18.79
C ALA A 171 -22.45 -11.87 -19.17
N SER A 172 -22.61 -10.57 -19.35
CA SER A 172 -23.88 -9.91 -19.67
C SER A 172 -23.78 -9.04 -20.91
N GLU A 173 -24.91 -8.79 -21.53
CA GLU A 173 -24.98 -7.80 -22.62
C GLU A 173 -25.27 -6.37 -22.14
N SER A 174 -25.49 -6.17 -20.85
CA SER A 174 -25.77 -4.86 -20.29
C SER A 174 -24.55 -3.95 -20.34
N LEU A 175 -24.74 -2.74 -20.85
CA LEU A 175 -23.67 -1.73 -20.93
C LEU A 175 -23.34 -1.11 -19.58
N ILE A 176 -24.18 -1.28 -18.54
CA ILE A 176 -24.00 -0.64 -17.21
C ILE A 176 -22.68 -1.05 -16.54
N TYR A 177 -22.18 -2.24 -16.83
CA TYR A 177 -20.95 -2.75 -16.22
C TYR A 177 -19.69 -2.00 -16.70
N ALA A 178 -19.71 -1.45 -17.91
CA ALA A 178 -18.58 -0.70 -18.45
C ALA A 178 -18.36 0.63 -17.71
N PRO A 179 -19.35 1.53 -17.57
CA PRO A 179 -19.18 2.75 -16.76
C PRO A 179 -18.93 2.43 -15.29
N ALA A 180 -19.55 1.37 -14.71
CA ALA A 180 -19.26 0.95 -13.34
C ALA A 180 -17.78 0.51 -13.16
N MET A 181 -17.21 -0.19 -14.14
CA MET A 181 -15.77 -0.51 -14.17
C MET A 181 -14.93 0.77 -14.19
N GLY A 182 -15.27 1.73 -15.08
CA GLY A 182 -14.60 3.04 -15.16
C GLY A 182 -14.65 3.81 -13.86
N PHE A 183 -15.80 3.78 -13.16
CA PHE A 183 -15.99 4.40 -11.84
C PHE A 183 -15.01 3.84 -10.79
N PHE A 184 -14.97 2.52 -10.64
CA PHE A 184 -14.08 1.90 -9.66
C PHE A 184 -12.60 2.09 -10.00
N PHE A 185 -12.22 2.05 -11.28
CA PHE A 185 -10.85 2.38 -11.68
C PHE A 185 -10.49 3.84 -11.44
N GLY A 186 -11.42 4.77 -11.63
CA GLY A 186 -11.23 6.19 -11.30
C GLY A 186 -10.92 6.38 -9.81
N LEU A 187 -11.68 5.74 -8.93
CA LEU A 187 -11.43 5.74 -7.49
C LEU A 187 -10.10 5.03 -7.14
N ALA A 188 -9.80 3.91 -7.80
CA ALA A 188 -8.53 3.20 -7.61
C ALA A 188 -7.34 4.08 -8.01
N TYR A 189 -7.45 4.84 -9.10
CA TYR A 189 -6.44 5.82 -9.50
C TYR A 189 -6.26 6.92 -8.44
N LEU A 190 -7.36 7.47 -7.91
CA LEU A 190 -7.28 8.44 -6.81
C LEU A 190 -6.72 7.85 -5.51
N THR A 191 -6.56 6.52 -5.43
CA THR A 191 -5.88 5.81 -4.33
C THR A 191 -4.39 5.64 -4.60
N LYS A 192 -4.01 5.23 -5.83
CA LYS A 192 -2.61 5.08 -6.29
C LYS A 192 -2.51 5.26 -7.82
N SER A 193 -1.51 6.00 -8.29
CA SER A 193 -1.25 6.24 -9.72
C SER A 193 -1.10 4.96 -10.55
N PHE A 194 -0.63 3.87 -9.95
CA PHE A 194 -0.51 2.55 -10.57
C PHE A 194 -1.81 2.09 -11.27
N ALA A 195 -2.97 2.39 -10.67
CA ALA A 195 -4.27 1.99 -11.21
C ALA A 195 -4.59 2.66 -12.57
N PHE A 196 -3.94 3.78 -12.93
CA PHE A 196 -4.09 4.41 -14.25
C PHE A 196 -3.72 3.45 -15.38
N LEU A 197 -2.55 2.83 -15.30
CA LEU A 197 -2.09 1.87 -16.33
C LEU A 197 -2.99 0.63 -16.36
N VAL A 198 -3.37 0.11 -15.20
CA VAL A 198 -4.24 -1.07 -15.12
C VAL A 198 -5.64 -0.79 -15.66
N ALA A 199 -6.16 0.42 -15.46
CA ALA A 199 -7.43 0.85 -16.04
C ALA A 199 -7.39 0.81 -17.58
N LEU A 200 -6.35 1.40 -18.18
CA LEU A 200 -6.18 1.42 -19.63
C LEU A 200 -6.02 0.00 -20.20
N ILE A 201 -5.20 -0.85 -19.56
CA ILE A 201 -5.04 -2.25 -19.95
C ILE A 201 -6.37 -3.00 -19.86
N SER A 202 -7.16 -2.76 -18.82
CA SER A 202 -8.46 -3.41 -18.60
C SER A 202 -9.51 -2.98 -19.62
N ILE A 203 -9.54 -1.68 -19.97
CA ILE A 203 -10.43 -1.16 -21.03
C ILE A 203 -10.05 -1.76 -22.37
N ALA A 204 -8.76 -1.78 -22.70
CA ALA A 204 -8.26 -2.39 -23.94
C ALA A 204 -8.61 -3.89 -24.01
N LEU A 205 -8.36 -4.63 -22.92
CA LEU A 205 -8.71 -6.05 -22.78
C LEU A 205 -10.22 -6.28 -22.95
N MET A 206 -11.06 -5.41 -22.38
CA MET A 206 -12.52 -5.47 -22.54
C MET A 206 -12.91 -5.35 -24.00
N VAL A 207 -12.38 -4.35 -24.71
CA VAL A 207 -12.66 -4.12 -26.14
C VAL A 207 -12.20 -5.32 -26.98
N LEU A 208 -10.97 -5.78 -26.76
CA LEU A 208 -10.40 -6.91 -27.50
C LEU A 208 -11.18 -8.21 -27.24
N PHE A 209 -11.47 -8.51 -25.98
CA PHE A 209 -12.18 -9.75 -25.65
C PHE A 209 -13.61 -9.76 -26.17
N GLN A 210 -14.35 -8.66 -26.01
CA GLN A 210 -15.71 -8.55 -26.56
C GLN A 210 -15.73 -8.57 -28.08
N GLY A 211 -14.76 -7.93 -28.74
CA GLY A 211 -14.68 -7.87 -30.21
C GLY A 211 -14.22 -9.18 -30.85
N TRP A 212 -13.11 -9.75 -30.39
CA TRP A 212 -12.48 -10.90 -31.06
C TRP A 212 -12.96 -12.26 -30.53
N VAL A 213 -13.09 -12.38 -29.19
CA VAL A 213 -13.49 -13.66 -28.59
C VAL A 213 -15.00 -13.82 -28.59
N GLN A 214 -15.73 -12.79 -28.13
CA GLN A 214 -17.19 -12.85 -28.06
C GLN A 214 -17.89 -12.43 -29.35
N LYS A 215 -17.18 -11.85 -30.31
CA LYS A 215 -17.69 -11.39 -31.64
C LYS A 215 -18.95 -10.52 -31.51
N ARG A 216 -18.97 -9.64 -30.48
CA ARG A 216 -20.08 -8.70 -30.28
C ARG A 216 -20.11 -7.64 -31.38
N LYS A 217 -21.29 -7.02 -31.59
CA LYS A 217 -21.47 -5.94 -32.59
C LYS A 217 -20.49 -4.80 -32.30
N PRO A 218 -19.72 -4.30 -33.30
CA PRO A 218 -18.68 -3.28 -33.09
C PRO A 218 -19.17 -2.04 -32.36
N ILE A 219 -20.37 -1.57 -32.69
CA ILE A 219 -20.95 -0.39 -32.02
C ILE A 219 -21.12 -0.57 -30.53
N ARG A 220 -21.46 -1.78 -30.05
CA ARG A 220 -21.57 -2.08 -28.63
C ARG A 220 -20.21 -2.15 -27.96
N VAL A 221 -19.22 -2.72 -28.63
CA VAL A 221 -17.85 -2.82 -28.11
C VAL A 221 -17.25 -1.42 -27.96
N ILE A 222 -17.41 -0.58 -28.99
CA ILE A 222 -16.97 0.82 -28.94
C ILE A 222 -17.70 1.60 -27.84
N ALA A 223 -19.03 1.46 -27.75
CA ALA A 223 -19.82 2.12 -26.72
C ALA A 223 -19.38 1.70 -25.29
N ALA A 224 -19.13 0.42 -25.06
CA ALA A 224 -18.64 -0.08 -23.78
C ALA A 224 -17.26 0.51 -23.43
N GLY A 225 -16.31 0.48 -24.38
CA GLY A 225 -14.98 1.07 -24.22
C GLY A 225 -15.04 2.57 -23.94
N ALA A 226 -15.83 3.30 -24.71
CA ALA A 226 -16.02 4.75 -24.56
C ALA A 226 -16.66 5.10 -23.20
N LEU A 227 -17.72 4.42 -22.80
CA LEU A 227 -18.38 4.66 -21.51
C LEU A 227 -17.43 4.40 -20.32
N ALA A 228 -16.67 3.30 -20.36
CA ALA A 228 -15.68 3.01 -19.33
C ALA A 228 -14.60 4.10 -19.25
N PHE A 229 -14.07 4.51 -20.40
CA PHE A 229 -13.02 5.54 -20.49
C PHE A 229 -13.53 6.92 -20.06
N ILE A 230 -14.74 7.31 -20.49
CA ILE A 230 -15.33 8.61 -20.14
C ILE A 230 -15.56 8.68 -18.62
N VAL A 231 -16.17 7.65 -18.01
CA VAL A 231 -16.42 7.67 -16.55
C VAL A 231 -15.12 7.63 -15.76
N PHE A 232 -14.13 6.84 -16.19
CA PHE A 232 -12.79 6.89 -15.63
C PHE A 232 -12.21 8.31 -15.72
N GLY A 233 -12.29 8.95 -16.89
CA GLY A 233 -11.79 10.30 -17.14
C GLY A 233 -12.51 11.37 -16.32
N VAL A 234 -13.82 11.25 -16.10
CA VAL A 234 -14.58 12.19 -15.26
C VAL A 234 -14.08 12.15 -13.81
N ILE A 235 -13.71 10.98 -13.29
CA ILE A 235 -13.25 10.83 -11.90
C ILE A 235 -11.76 11.14 -11.76
N ALA A 236 -10.92 10.59 -12.63
CA ALA A 236 -9.47 10.74 -12.56
C ALA A 236 -8.99 12.08 -13.14
N GLY A 237 -9.67 12.58 -14.16
CA GLY A 237 -9.26 13.75 -14.96
C GLY A 237 -9.07 15.03 -14.18
N PRO A 238 -9.93 15.41 -13.24
CA PRO A 238 -9.72 16.61 -12.42
C PRO A 238 -8.38 16.59 -11.68
N TYR A 239 -8.01 15.46 -11.08
CA TYR A 239 -6.74 15.33 -10.36
C TYR A 239 -5.54 15.29 -11.33
N ILE A 240 -5.64 14.57 -12.44
CA ILE A 240 -4.62 14.57 -13.51
C ILE A 240 -4.42 15.99 -14.05
N SER A 241 -5.51 16.74 -14.27
CA SER A 241 -5.44 18.11 -14.75
C SER A 241 -4.77 19.04 -13.75
N ALA A 242 -5.12 18.94 -12.46
CA ALA A 242 -4.51 19.74 -11.40
C ALA A 242 -3.01 19.46 -11.27
N LEU A 243 -2.63 18.16 -11.25
CA LEU A 243 -1.23 17.72 -11.20
C LEU A 243 -0.44 18.18 -12.44
N SER A 244 -1.02 18.02 -13.62
CA SER A 244 -0.40 18.44 -14.89
C SER A 244 -0.22 19.97 -14.96
N LYS A 245 -1.18 20.74 -14.43
CA LYS A 245 -1.08 22.19 -14.35
C LYS A 245 0.03 22.63 -13.38
N GLN A 246 0.12 22.01 -12.21
CA GLN A 246 1.15 22.30 -11.23
C GLN A 246 2.55 22.03 -11.80
N LYS A 247 2.72 20.95 -12.57
CA LYS A 247 4.00 20.50 -13.11
C LYS A 247 4.32 21.02 -14.51
N HIS A 248 3.42 21.81 -15.11
CA HIS A 248 3.58 22.31 -16.47
C HIS A 248 3.85 21.23 -17.54
N ARG A 249 3.35 19.99 -17.31
CA ARG A 249 3.44 18.85 -18.23
C ARG A 249 2.27 17.91 -17.98
N PHE A 250 1.98 17.02 -18.96
CA PHE A 250 1.05 15.91 -18.67
C PHE A 250 1.67 15.01 -17.59
N ASP A 251 0.94 14.84 -16.51
CA ASP A 251 1.37 14.03 -15.37
C ASP A 251 0.17 13.33 -14.71
N PHE A 252 0.31 12.04 -14.45
CA PHE A 252 -0.68 11.23 -13.74
C PHE A 252 -0.14 10.64 -12.42
N GLY A 253 1.09 11.00 -12.04
CA GLY A 253 1.76 10.63 -10.80
C GLY A 253 3.22 10.25 -10.98
N ASP A 254 4.03 10.55 -9.96
CA ASP A 254 5.48 10.39 -9.98
C ASP A 254 5.96 9.03 -9.48
N SER A 255 5.14 8.29 -8.74
CA SER A 255 5.60 7.10 -8.02
C SER A 255 6.23 6.05 -8.95
N GLY A 256 5.73 5.89 -10.18
CA GLY A 256 6.31 4.98 -11.15
C GLY A 256 7.72 5.37 -11.59
N ALA A 257 7.91 6.63 -11.99
CA ALA A 257 9.19 7.15 -12.44
C ALA A 257 10.23 7.18 -11.31
N LEU A 258 9.83 7.63 -10.11
CA LEU A 258 10.71 7.66 -8.95
C LEU A 258 11.15 6.26 -8.51
N ASN A 259 10.22 5.32 -8.40
CA ASN A 259 10.58 3.95 -8.02
C ASN A 259 11.49 3.29 -9.07
N TYR A 260 11.26 3.54 -10.36
CA TYR A 260 12.16 3.06 -11.39
C TYR A 260 13.57 3.69 -11.24
N ALA A 261 13.62 4.99 -11.00
CA ALA A 261 14.89 5.69 -10.78
C ALA A 261 15.65 5.12 -9.57
N TRP A 262 14.98 4.92 -8.44
CA TRP A 262 15.61 4.41 -7.22
C TRP A 262 16.05 2.94 -7.34
N TYR A 263 15.20 2.08 -7.89
CA TYR A 263 15.44 0.65 -7.87
C TYR A 263 16.15 0.11 -9.11
N VAL A 264 16.00 0.76 -10.26
CA VAL A 264 16.54 0.29 -11.54
C VAL A 264 17.67 1.19 -12.05
N SER A 265 17.47 2.49 -12.10
CA SER A 265 18.53 3.41 -12.57
C SER A 265 19.65 3.60 -11.55
N GLY A 266 19.37 3.34 -10.26
CA GLY A 266 20.36 3.43 -9.17
C GLY A 266 20.51 4.84 -8.60
N THR A 267 19.50 5.68 -8.78
CA THR A 267 19.41 6.99 -8.13
C THR A 267 19.32 6.80 -6.62
N VAL A 268 20.02 7.60 -5.85
CA VAL A 268 19.94 7.57 -4.38
C VAL A 268 18.52 7.97 -3.97
N LYS A 269 17.94 7.18 -3.09
CA LYS A 269 16.61 7.44 -2.54
C LYS A 269 16.75 8.51 -1.47
N MET A 270 16.21 9.69 -1.74
CA MET A 270 16.30 10.88 -0.87
C MET A 270 17.75 11.38 -0.68
N HIS A 271 17.94 12.65 -0.41
CA HIS A 271 19.24 13.28 -0.12
C HIS A 271 20.30 13.04 -1.19
N ILE A 272 20.13 13.66 -2.36
CA ILE A 272 21.20 13.69 -3.35
C ILE A 272 22.18 14.78 -2.95
N GLU A 273 23.44 14.40 -2.75
CA GLU A 273 24.52 15.38 -2.82
C GLU A 273 24.60 15.98 -4.23
N PRO A 274 24.80 17.28 -4.38
CA PRO A 274 24.91 17.92 -5.69
C PRO A 274 25.96 17.28 -6.61
N SER A 275 27.01 16.67 -6.03
CA SER A 275 28.04 15.91 -6.75
C SER A 275 27.51 14.61 -7.38
N MET A 276 26.45 14.02 -6.83
CA MET A 276 25.85 12.78 -7.33
C MET A 276 24.84 13.02 -8.45
N SER A 277 24.31 14.23 -8.57
CA SER A 277 23.36 14.58 -9.63
C SER A 277 23.99 14.53 -11.03
N ALA A 278 25.29 14.71 -11.15
CA ALA A 278 26.03 14.65 -12.41
C ALA A 278 26.12 13.22 -12.98
N ASP A 279 26.17 12.19 -12.13
CA ASP A 279 26.29 10.79 -12.54
C ASP A 279 24.97 10.16 -13.02
N PHE A 280 23.84 10.81 -12.79
CA PHE A 280 22.53 10.28 -13.18
C PHE A 280 22.08 10.72 -14.58
N GLY A 281 22.92 11.45 -15.32
CA GLY A 281 22.59 11.87 -16.69
C GLY A 281 21.38 12.78 -16.80
N SER A 282 20.86 13.26 -15.66
CA SER A 282 19.69 14.13 -15.64
C SER A 282 20.11 15.55 -16.02
N ALA A 283 19.58 16.05 -17.13
CA ALA A 283 19.46 17.46 -17.37
C ALA A 283 18.86 18.13 -16.12
N LYS A 284 19.28 19.37 -15.84
CA LYS A 284 18.85 20.22 -14.72
C LYS A 284 17.44 19.87 -14.24
N VAL A 285 17.34 19.30 -13.06
CA VAL A 285 16.08 18.99 -12.42
C VAL A 285 15.53 20.30 -11.86
N ASN A 286 14.42 20.78 -12.41
CA ASN A 286 13.70 21.89 -11.78
C ASN A 286 12.84 21.28 -10.66
N LEU A 287 13.22 21.53 -9.42
CA LEU A 287 12.47 21.11 -8.25
C LEU A 287 11.23 22.00 -8.09
N ILE A 288 10.09 21.42 -7.74
CA ILE A 288 8.89 22.18 -7.35
C ILE A 288 9.21 22.96 -6.06
N HIS A 289 9.94 22.30 -5.17
CA HIS A 289 10.44 22.87 -3.93
C HIS A 289 11.96 22.90 -4.00
N PRO A 290 12.58 24.00 -4.43
CA PRO A 290 14.02 24.08 -4.50
C PRO A 290 14.61 23.84 -3.11
N GLU A 291 15.40 22.79 -3.01
CA GLU A 291 16.20 22.55 -1.82
C GLU A 291 17.13 23.72 -1.63
N GLN A 292 17.27 24.14 -0.39
CA GLN A 292 18.29 25.07 -0.02
C GLN A 292 19.38 24.33 0.74
N GLN A 293 20.48 24.03 0.08
CA GLN A 293 21.68 23.58 0.75
C GLN A 293 22.31 24.74 1.48
N LEU A 294 22.32 24.67 2.80
CA LEU A 294 22.82 25.73 3.66
C LEU A 294 24.31 25.58 3.95
N LEU A 295 24.78 24.34 3.98
CA LEU A 295 26.17 23.98 4.22
C LEU A 295 26.52 22.73 3.40
N ALA A 296 27.74 22.65 2.87
CA ALA A 296 28.16 21.53 2.04
C ALA A 296 28.73 20.37 2.86
N GLN A 297 29.40 20.67 3.98
CA GLN A 297 30.01 19.64 4.85
C GLN A 297 29.87 20.01 6.33
N PRO A 298 29.08 19.25 7.10
CA PRO A 298 28.14 18.23 6.62
C PRO A 298 27.05 18.85 5.76
N GLY A 299 26.41 18.05 4.90
CA GLY A 299 25.30 18.55 4.10
C GLY A 299 24.14 18.98 5.00
N ILE A 300 23.77 20.26 4.97
CA ILE A 300 22.61 20.79 5.70
C ILE A 300 21.62 21.30 4.68
N TYR A 301 20.38 20.82 4.78
CA TYR A 301 19.29 21.15 3.88
C TYR A 301 18.14 21.82 4.62
N SER A 302 17.54 22.83 4.00
CA SER A 302 16.36 23.53 4.52
C SER A 302 15.11 23.18 3.73
N TYR A 303 14.00 22.96 4.43
CA TYR A 303 12.69 22.58 3.89
C TYR A 303 11.64 23.66 4.13
N ARG A 304 11.97 24.92 3.86
CA ARG A 304 11.06 26.05 4.13
C ARG A 304 9.94 26.22 3.11
N ALA A 305 10.05 25.60 1.94
CA ALA A 305 9.04 25.73 0.90
C ALA A 305 7.73 24.98 1.24
N GLU A 306 6.61 25.52 0.76
CA GLU A 306 5.32 24.82 0.79
C GLU A 306 5.19 23.82 -0.38
N PRO A 307 4.40 22.74 -0.23
CA PRO A 307 3.58 22.36 0.93
C PRO A 307 4.40 21.69 2.02
N TYR A 308 3.95 21.85 3.26
CA TYR A 308 4.66 21.31 4.42
C TYR A 308 4.05 20.01 4.90
N GLY A 309 4.86 18.97 5.08
CA GLY A 309 4.53 17.81 5.89
C GLY A 309 5.27 17.86 7.23
N THR A 310 5.03 16.88 8.07
CA THR A 310 5.79 16.66 9.31
C THR A 310 7.28 16.50 9.00
N TYR A 311 7.60 15.73 7.95
CA TYR A 311 8.92 15.64 7.35
C TYR A 311 8.83 15.94 5.84
N PRO A 312 9.15 17.16 5.39
CA PRO A 312 8.88 17.62 4.04
C PRO A 312 9.53 16.78 2.94
N ALA A 313 10.74 16.28 3.14
CA ALA A 313 11.42 15.44 2.16
C ALA A 313 10.70 14.11 1.90
N TRP A 314 9.91 13.60 2.86
CA TRP A 314 9.08 12.40 2.66
C TRP A 314 7.64 12.73 2.32
N PHE A 315 7.14 13.87 2.78
CA PHE A 315 5.84 14.39 2.36
C PHE A 315 5.78 14.62 0.85
N ASP A 316 6.87 15.10 0.27
CA ASP A 316 7.03 15.19 -1.17
C ASP A 316 8.32 14.49 -1.61
N PRO A 317 8.28 13.17 -1.91
CA PRO A 317 9.48 12.45 -2.39
C PRO A 317 10.03 12.98 -3.72
N THR A 318 9.31 13.87 -4.41
CA THR A 318 9.82 14.58 -5.59
C THR A 318 10.62 15.81 -5.23
N TYR A 319 10.71 16.16 -3.95
CA TYR A 319 11.41 17.35 -3.46
C TYR A 319 12.81 17.50 -4.05
N PHE A 320 13.56 16.39 -4.12
CA PHE A 320 14.88 16.34 -4.71
C PHE A 320 14.92 15.82 -6.15
N HIS A 321 13.85 15.21 -6.65
CA HIS A 321 13.89 14.40 -7.87
C HIS A 321 12.79 14.74 -8.87
N GLU A 322 12.18 15.91 -8.79
CA GLU A 322 11.20 16.29 -9.80
C GLU A 322 11.83 16.26 -11.20
N ARG A 323 11.12 15.65 -12.15
CA ARG A 323 11.59 15.41 -13.52
C ARG A 323 12.80 14.48 -13.62
N ILE A 324 12.97 13.59 -12.66
CA ILE A 324 13.94 12.53 -12.88
C ILE A 324 13.57 11.80 -14.18
N VAL A 325 14.48 11.78 -15.13
CA VAL A 325 14.34 10.97 -16.32
C VAL A 325 14.95 9.61 -16.00
N PRO A 326 14.15 8.53 -15.95
CA PRO A 326 14.70 7.21 -15.69
C PRO A 326 15.77 6.87 -16.74
N VAL A 327 16.98 6.57 -16.29
CA VAL A 327 18.07 6.17 -17.19
C VAL A 327 18.00 4.67 -17.40
N PHE A 328 17.93 4.26 -18.67
CA PHE A 328 17.98 2.86 -19.01
C PHE A 328 19.39 2.31 -18.78
N ASN A 329 19.50 1.34 -17.86
CA ASN A 329 20.72 0.60 -17.62
C ASN A 329 20.42 -0.91 -17.72
N GLY A 330 20.75 -1.50 -18.87
CA GLY A 330 20.41 -2.90 -19.16
C GLY A 330 20.98 -3.90 -18.17
N SER A 331 22.20 -3.69 -17.66
CA SER A 331 22.82 -4.58 -16.67
C SER A 331 22.10 -4.52 -15.33
N ARG A 332 21.79 -3.34 -14.84
CA ARG A 332 21.03 -3.17 -13.58
C ARG A 332 19.60 -3.68 -13.71
N LEU A 333 18.94 -3.43 -14.86
CA LEU A 333 17.61 -3.95 -15.13
C LEU A 333 17.59 -5.48 -15.05
N ILE A 334 18.49 -6.17 -15.75
CA ILE A 334 18.58 -7.64 -15.73
C ILE A 334 18.84 -8.15 -14.31
N HIS A 335 19.78 -7.52 -13.59
CA HIS A 335 20.06 -7.92 -12.20
C HIS A 335 18.83 -7.75 -11.31
N ARG A 336 18.09 -6.65 -11.48
CA ARG A 336 16.86 -6.39 -10.75
C ARG A 336 15.74 -7.35 -11.10
N ASP A 337 15.57 -7.65 -12.39
CA ASP A 337 14.56 -8.58 -12.87
C ASP A 337 14.80 -10.00 -12.36
N VAL A 338 16.06 -10.45 -12.36
CA VAL A 338 16.44 -11.76 -11.78
C VAL A 338 16.14 -11.78 -10.27
N ARG A 339 16.50 -10.72 -9.54
CA ARG A 339 16.17 -10.61 -8.12
C ARG A 339 14.66 -10.64 -7.89
N ASN A 340 13.89 -9.87 -8.66
CA ASN A 340 12.44 -9.80 -8.54
C ASN A 340 11.79 -11.15 -8.93
N LEU A 341 12.35 -11.86 -9.89
CA LEU A 341 11.91 -13.21 -10.24
C LEU A 341 12.12 -14.19 -9.07
N VAL A 342 13.32 -14.17 -8.46
CA VAL A 342 13.62 -14.99 -7.27
C VAL A 342 12.68 -14.64 -6.12
N LEU A 343 12.44 -13.35 -5.85
CA LEU A 343 11.47 -12.90 -4.84
C LEU A 343 10.06 -13.37 -5.16
N SER A 344 9.64 -13.31 -6.44
CA SER A 344 8.33 -13.81 -6.87
C SER A 344 8.16 -15.30 -6.58
N PHE A 345 9.16 -16.12 -6.89
CA PHE A 345 9.14 -17.55 -6.54
C PHE A 345 9.14 -17.76 -5.03
N ARG A 346 9.94 -17.02 -4.29
CA ARG A 346 9.98 -17.10 -2.83
C ARG A 346 8.61 -16.76 -2.23
N TYR A 347 7.94 -15.70 -2.71
CA TYR A 347 6.60 -15.34 -2.25
C TYR A 347 5.59 -16.44 -2.57
N LEU A 348 5.58 -16.97 -3.79
CA LEU A 348 4.68 -18.07 -4.16
C LEU A 348 4.91 -19.31 -3.29
N LEU A 349 6.16 -19.67 -2.99
CA LEU A 349 6.50 -20.84 -2.18
C LEU A 349 6.24 -20.62 -0.68
N ASN A 350 6.38 -19.40 -0.19
CA ASN A 350 6.13 -19.07 1.22
C ASN A 350 4.64 -18.91 1.54
N HIS A 351 3.78 -18.88 0.52
CA HIS A 351 2.33 -18.85 0.72
C HIS A 351 1.81 -20.25 0.99
N PRO A 352 1.39 -20.60 2.22
CA PRO A 352 0.87 -21.93 2.54
C PRO A 352 -0.35 -22.30 1.67
N GLU A 353 -1.09 -21.30 1.19
CA GLU A 353 -2.22 -21.47 0.27
C GLU A 353 -1.80 -22.07 -1.07
N ALA A 354 -0.61 -21.75 -1.56
CA ALA A 354 -0.09 -22.36 -2.79
C ALA A 354 0.10 -23.87 -2.63
N TRP A 355 0.58 -24.33 -1.49
CA TRP A 355 0.74 -25.75 -1.16
C TRP A 355 -0.60 -26.44 -0.98
N ILE A 356 -1.58 -25.75 -0.36
CA ILE A 356 -2.94 -26.26 -0.21
C ILE A 356 -3.60 -26.39 -1.59
N LEU A 357 -3.44 -25.38 -2.45
CA LEU A 357 -3.92 -25.43 -3.82
C LEU A 357 -3.27 -26.61 -4.56
N LEU A 358 -1.96 -26.76 -4.45
CA LEU A 358 -1.23 -27.87 -5.06
C LEU A 358 -1.71 -29.22 -4.53
N ALA A 359 -1.90 -29.37 -3.21
CA ALA A 359 -2.44 -30.59 -2.60
C ALA A 359 -3.86 -30.90 -3.09
N LEU A 360 -4.73 -29.89 -3.20
CA LEU A 360 -6.08 -30.04 -3.78
C LEU A 360 -6.01 -30.50 -5.24
N LEU A 361 -5.14 -29.89 -6.04
CA LEU A 361 -4.95 -30.24 -7.45
C LEU A 361 -4.40 -31.66 -7.61
N LEU A 362 -3.43 -32.05 -6.80
CA LEU A 362 -2.85 -33.40 -6.81
C LEU A 362 -3.87 -34.44 -6.36
N THR A 363 -4.65 -34.15 -5.31
CA THR A 363 -5.70 -35.04 -4.83
C THR A 363 -6.79 -35.24 -5.88
N CYS A 364 -7.21 -34.18 -6.54
CA CYS A 364 -8.15 -34.24 -7.65
C CYS A 364 -7.55 -34.98 -8.86
N GLY A 365 -6.32 -34.63 -9.26
CA GLY A 365 -5.63 -35.23 -10.40
C GLY A 365 -5.32 -36.72 -10.23
N ALA A 366 -4.81 -37.12 -9.06
CA ALA A 366 -4.47 -38.53 -8.76
C ALA A 366 -5.70 -39.44 -8.81
N ARG A 367 -6.89 -38.91 -8.47
CA ARG A 367 -8.12 -39.71 -8.45
C ARG A 367 -8.77 -39.86 -9.81
N PHE A 368 -8.66 -38.84 -10.68
CA PHE A 368 -9.35 -38.82 -11.97
C PHE A 368 -8.52 -39.38 -13.13
N GLY A 369 -7.22 -39.61 -12.93
CA GLY A 369 -6.32 -40.22 -13.89
C GLY A 369 -6.05 -39.38 -15.14
N PHE A 370 -5.07 -39.78 -15.95
CA PHE A 370 -4.64 -39.05 -17.17
C PHE A 370 -5.71 -38.86 -18.23
N LYS A 371 -6.68 -39.75 -18.33
CA LYS A 371 -7.80 -39.63 -19.29
C LYS A 371 -8.66 -38.41 -18.99
N HIS A 372 -8.97 -38.15 -17.73
CA HIS A 372 -9.79 -37.01 -17.28
C HIS A 372 -9.02 -35.69 -17.34
N ALA A 373 -7.70 -35.71 -17.07
CA ALA A 373 -6.85 -34.53 -17.28
C ALA A 373 -6.87 -34.06 -18.75
N ARG A 374 -6.89 -34.99 -19.71
CA ARG A 374 -6.98 -34.66 -21.14
C ARG A 374 -8.32 -34.03 -21.51
N THR A 375 -9.42 -34.50 -20.94
CA THR A 375 -10.76 -33.92 -21.14
C THR A 375 -10.88 -32.55 -20.49
N SER A 376 -10.37 -32.37 -19.27
CA SER A 376 -10.30 -31.07 -18.60
C SER A 376 -9.43 -30.07 -19.36
N LEU A 377 -8.30 -30.49 -19.92
CA LEU A 377 -7.46 -29.67 -20.81
C LEU A 377 -8.15 -29.30 -22.11
N HIS A 378 -8.99 -30.18 -22.66
CA HIS A 378 -9.79 -29.87 -23.84
C HIS A 378 -10.85 -28.81 -23.54
N HIS A 379 -11.58 -28.95 -22.43
CA HIS A 379 -12.54 -27.95 -21.96
C HIS A 379 -11.85 -26.62 -21.62
N TRP A 380 -10.67 -26.67 -21.02
CA TRP A 380 -9.87 -25.49 -20.72
C TRP A 380 -9.48 -24.70 -21.99
N ARG A 381 -9.14 -25.40 -23.10
CA ARG A 381 -8.84 -24.77 -24.39
C ARG A 381 -10.07 -24.11 -25.03
N HIS A 382 -11.26 -24.62 -24.79
CA HIS A 382 -12.49 -24.10 -25.39
C HIS A 382 -13.21 -23.04 -24.54
N SER A 383 -12.94 -22.98 -23.24
CA SER A 383 -13.59 -22.04 -22.31
C SER A 383 -12.62 -20.97 -21.85
N VAL A 384 -12.36 -19.96 -22.65
CA VAL A 384 -11.38 -18.89 -22.39
C VAL A 384 -11.81 -17.88 -21.30
N PHE A 385 -12.75 -18.21 -20.42
CA PHE A 385 -13.21 -17.33 -19.33
C PHE A 385 -12.11 -16.93 -18.33
N TRP A 386 -11.12 -17.78 -18.17
CA TRP A 386 -9.98 -17.60 -17.27
C TRP A 386 -8.94 -16.61 -17.81
N LEU A 387 -8.92 -16.42 -19.14
CA LEU A 387 -7.88 -15.62 -19.79
C LEU A 387 -7.83 -14.15 -19.32
N PRO A 388 -8.96 -13.40 -19.27
CA PRO A 388 -8.91 -12.00 -18.89
C PRO A 388 -8.34 -11.75 -17.49
N PRO A 389 -8.80 -12.43 -16.41
CA PRO A 389 -8.26 -12.17 -15.08
C PRO A 389 -6.80 -12.64 -14.94
N ILE A 390 -6.40 -13.76 -15.55
CA ILE A 390 -4.99 -14.20 -15.52
C ILE A 390 -4.11 -13.21 -16.28
N ALA A 391 -4.53 -12.74 -17.46
CA ALA A 391 -3.78 -11.74 -18.21
C ALA A 391 -3.57 -10.45 -17.41
N LEU A 392 -4.58 -9.99 -16.67
CA LEU A 392 -4.48 -8.85 -15.77
C LEU A 392 -3.57 -9.13 -14.58
N GLY A 393 -3.68 -10.30 -13.97
CA GLY A 393 -2.79 -10.71 -12.88
C GLY A 393 -1.32 -10.74 -13.33
N VAL A 394 -1.04 -11.31 -14.51
CA VAL A 394 0.30 -11.34 -15.10
C VAL A 394 0.79 -9.93 -15.44
N ALA A 395 -0.08 -9.07 -16.00
CA ALA A 395 0.26 -7.68 -16.31
C ALA A 395 0.62 -6.88 -15.04
N ILE A 396 -0.19 -7.00 -13.97
CA ILE A 396 0.06 -6.35 -12.68
C ILE A 396 1.40 -6.85 -12.10
N TRP A 397 1.59 -8.16 -12.07
CA TRP A 397 2.84 -8.76 -11.57
C TRP A 397 4.05 -8.31 -12.38
N GLY A 398 3.91 -8.27 -13.72
CA GLY A 398 4.96 -7.82 -14.63
C GLY A 398 5.33 -6.35 -14.44
N ILE A 399 4.35 -5.46 -14.30
CA ILE A 399 4.62 -4.02 -14.07
C ILE A 399 5.42 -3.82 -12.77
N TYR A 400 5.04 -4.48 -11.69
CA TYR A 400 5.84 -4.43 -10.45
C TYR A 400 7.16 -5.18 -10.58
N GLY A 401 7.19 -6.29 -11.33
CA GLY A 401 8.40 -7.08 -11.58
C GLY A 401 9.53 -6.29 -12.23
N LEU A 402 9.20 -5.39 -13.14
CA LEU A 402 10.16 -4.50 -13.82
C LEU A 402 10.74 -3.42 -12.91
N VAL A 403 10.17 -3.18 -11.72
CA VAL A 403 10.61 -2.12 -10.82
C VAL A 403 11.04 -2.68 -9.47
N ASN A 404 10.07 -3.06 -8.65
CA ASN A 404 10.30 -3.61 -7.31
C ASN A 404 9.09 -4.44 -6.87
N ILE A 405 9.35 -5.68 -6.43
CA ILE A 405 8.31 -6.57 -5.90
C ILE A 405 8.30 -6.50 -4.38
N GLU A 406 7.12 -6.17 -3.85
CA GLU A 406 6.75 -6.36 -2.45
C GLU A 406 5.48 -7.22 -2.40
N GLU A 407 5.36 -8.08 -1.39
CA GLU A 407 4.22 -9.00 -1.28
C GLU A 407 2.88 -8.26 -1.34
N ARG A 408 2.76 -7.12 -0.65
CA ARG A 408 1.55 -6.27 -0.65
C ARG A 408 1.14 -5.78 -2.05
N TYR A 409 2.08 -5.63 -2.98
CA TYR A 409 1.80 -5.15 -4.34
C TYR A 409 1.28 -6.26 -5.24
N VAL A 410 1.72 -7.48 -5.02
CA VAL A 410 1.39 -8.61 -5.89
C VAL A 410 0.25 -9.49 -5.36
N THR A 411 -0.24 -9.25 -4.14
CA THR A 411 -1.37 -9.99 -3.55
C THR A 411 -2.60 -9.99 -4.45
N LEU A 412 -2.94 -8.83 -5.03
CA LEU A 412 -4.06 -8.74 -5.98
C LEU A 412 -3.81 -9.59 -7.22
N ALA A 413 -2.61 -9.52 -7.80
CA ALA A 413 -2.24 -10.33 -8.96
C ALA A 413 -2.31 -11.83 -8.66
N TYR A 414 -1.87 -12.22 -7.46
CA TYR A 414 -1.99 -13.59 -6.98
C TYR A 414 -3.45 -14.08 -6.98
N LEU A 415 -4.38 -13.30 -6.42
CA LEU A 415 -5.80 -13.64 -6.43
C LEU A 415 -6.36 -13.74 -7.85
N LEU A 416 -5.97 -12.83 -8.76
CA LEU A 416 -6.39 -12.83 -10.16
C LEU A 416 -5.85 -14.02 -10.97
N ILE A 417 -4.76 -14.63 -10.55
CA ILE A 417 -4.18 -15.82 -11.18
C ILE A 417 -4.75 -17.10 -10.55
N VAL A 418 -4.73 -17.19 -9.22
CA VAL A 418 -5.07 -18.43 -8.50
C VAL A 418 -6.56 -18.76 -8.61
N LEU A 419 -7.45 -17.78 -8.41
CA LEU A 419 -8.89 -18.05 -8.42
C LEU A 419 -9.42 -18.53 -9.77
N PRO A 420 -9.05 -17.96 -10.93
CA PRO A 420 -9.45 -18.48 -12.24
C PRO A 420 -8.85 -19.85 -12.57
N ILE A 421 -7.57 -20.08 -12.20
CA ILE A 421 -6.96 -21.41 -12.36
C ILE A 421 -7.73 -22.44 -11.54
N PHE A 422 -8.00 -22.12 -10.28
CA PHE A 422 -8.80 -22.97 -9.41
C PHE A 422 -10.19 -23.21 -10.00
N ALA A 423 -10.87 -22.16 -10.49
CA ALA A 423 -12.17 -22.29 -11.17
C ALA A 423 -12.12 -23.15 -12.43
N ALA A 424 -11.00 -23.13 -13.17
CA ALA A 424 -10.83 -23.91 -14.39
C ALA A 424 -10.53 -25.38 -14.14
N LEU A 425 -9.71 -25.68 -13.12
CA LEU A 425 -9.22 -27.04 -12.85
C LEU A 425 -10.21 -27.91 -12.09
N VAL A 426 -11.20 -27.30 -11.45
CA VAL A 426 -12.20 -28.01 -10.63
C VAL A 426 -13.42 -28.44 -11.45
N TYR A 427 -13.21 -28.87 -12.71
CA TYR A 427 -14.22 -29.52 -13.53
C TYR A 427 -14.04 -31.04 -13.50
N VAL A 428 -15.12 -31.74 -13.19
CA VAL A 428 -15.19 -33.19 -13.28
C VAL A 428 -16.16 -33.54 -14.39
N PRO A 429 -15.78 -34.37 -15.38
CA PRO A 429 -16.73 -34.95 -16.32
C PRO A 429 -17.76 -35.76 -15.54
N GLU A 430 -19.05 -35.58 -15.83
CA GLU A 430 -20.08 -36.54 -15.33
C GLU A 430 -19.73 -37.92 -15.84
N LEU A 431 -19.54 -38.84 -14.91
CA LEU A 431 -19.56 -40.28 -15.20
C LEU A 431 -21.01 -40.62 -15.49
N ASN A 432 -21.25 -41.37 -16.57
CA ASN A 432 -22.58 -41.88 -16.93
C ASN A 432 -23.34 -42.36 -15.70
N GLU A 433 -24.63 -42.08 -15.65
CA GLU A 433 -25.54 -42.35 -14.54
C GLU A 433 -25.53 -43.79 -14.00
N ASP A 434 -24.88 -44.75 -14.71
CA ASP A 434 -24.76 -46.16 -14.35
C ASP A 434 -23.54 -46.54 -13.49
N THR A 435 -22.64 -45.57 -13.15
CA THR A 435 -21.53 -45.88 -12.25
C THR A 435 -21.70 -45.11 -10.96
N ASP A 436 -21.79 -45.83 -9.85
CA ASP A 436 -21.82 -45.35 -8.46
C ASP A 436 -21.02 -44.02 -8.33
N GLU A 437 -21.74 -42.89 -8.19
CA GLU A 437 -21.14 -41.59 -7.91
C GLU A 437 -20.33 -41.72 -6.62
N ASN A 438 -19.00 -41.77 -6.74
CA ASN A 438 -18.16 -41.75 -5.57
C ASN A 438 -18.08 -40.30 -5.06
N PRO A 439 -18.82 -39.92 -4.00
CA PRO A 439 -18.91 -38.54 -3.51
C PRO A 439 -17.63 -38.09 -2.79
N TRP A 440 -16.68 -39.00 -2.58
CA TRP A 440 -15.48 -38.75 -1.78
C TRP A 440 -14.60 -37.60 -2.26
N PRO A 441 -14.29 -37.39 -3.56
CA PRO A 441 -13.43 -36.30 -3.97
C PRO A 441 -14.03 -34.91 -3.70
N ARG A 442 -15.35 -34.78 -3.93
CA ARG A 442 -16.07 -33.53 -3.64
C ARG A 442 -16.13 -33.25 -2.14
N ARG A 443 -16.39 -34.28 -1.33
CA ARG A 443 -16.41 -34.17 0.14
C ARG A 443 -15.04 -33.83 0.69
N THR A 444 -13.99 -34.49 0.20
CA THR A 444 -12.59 -34.24 0.62
C THR A 444 -12.16 -32.82 0.28
N ALA A 445 -12.35 -32.36 -0.96
CA ALA A 445 -12.00 -31.00 -1.37
C ALA A 445 -12.79 -29.95 -0.57
N THR A 446 -14.07 -30.19 -0.35
CA THR A 446 -14.93 -29.32 0.47
C THR A 446 -14.46 -29.26 1.92
N ALA A 447 -14.09 -30.39 2.50
CA ALA A 447 -13.59 -30.48 3.88
C ALA A 447 -12.23 -29.74 4.00
N MET A 448 -11.31 -29.94 3.05
CA MET A 448 -10.02 -29.25 3.05
C MET A 448 -10.19 -27.73 2.98
N ILE A 449 -11.06 -27.21 2.12
CA ILE A 449 -11.34 -25.77 2.03
C ILE A 449 -11.91 -25.25 3.35
N ALA A 450 -12.85 -25.97 3.95
CA ALA A 450 -13.42 -25.57 5.23
C ALA A 450 -12.36 -25.57 6.34
N VAL A 451 -11.51 -26.61 6.42
CA VAL A 451 -10.40 -26.68 7.39
C VAL A 451 -9.46 -25.49 7.24
N VAL A 452 -9.01 -25.19 6.02
CA VAL A 452 -8.12 -24.05 5.75
C VAL A 452 -8.77 -22.73 6.16
N ALA A 453 -10.03 -22.53 5.77
CA ALA A 453 -10.75 -21.30 6.06
C ALA A 453 -10.90 -21.08 7.57
N PHE A 454 -11.37 -22.08 8.31
CA PHE A 454 -11.55 -21.96 9.76
C PHE A 454 -10.23 -21.95 10.52
N PHE A 455 -9.18 -22.59 9.99
CA PHE A 455 -7.83 -22.48 10.55
C PHE A 455 -7.31 -21.05 10.41
N ALA A 456 -7.43 -20.42 9.23
CA ALA A 456 -7.03 -19.03 9.02
C ALA A 456 -7.77 -18.06 9.96
N LEU A 457 -9.06 -18.29 10.16
CA LEU A 457 -9.88 -17.49 11.08
C LEU A 457 -9.47 -17.73 12.54
N GLY A 458 -9.19 -18.97 12.92
CA GLY A 458 -8.68 -19.36 14.23
C GLY A 458 -7.32 -18.72 14.53
N GLU A 459 -6.43 -18.68 13.53
CA GLU A 459 -5.12 -18.04 13.65
C GLU A 459 -5.25 -16.53 13.84
N MET A 460 -6.13 -15.87 13.09
CA MET A 460 -6.44 -14.44 13.29
C MET A 460 -6.93 -14.18 14.72
N LEU A 461 -7.80 -15.02 15.24
CA LEU A 461 -8.30 -14.91 16.61
C LEU A 461 -7.19 -15.16 17.65
N ARG A 462 -6.35 -16.17 17.42
CA ARG A 462 -5.22 -16.50 18.30
C ARG A 462 -4.28 -15.30 18.45
N VAL A 463 -3.86 -14.72 17.32
CA VAL A 463 -2.99 -13.53 17.31
C VAL A 463 -3.65 -12.33 18.01
N ALA A 464 -4.95 -12.12 17.79
CA ALA A 464 -5.69 -11.06 18.48
C ALA A 464 -5.71 -11.25 20.00
N LEU A 465 -5.89 -12.48 20.48
CA LEU A 465 -5.90 -12.79 21.90
C LEU A 465 -4.51 -12.69 22.55
N GLU A 466 -3.46 -13.05 21.81
CA GLU A 466 -2.07 -12.83 22.23
C GLU A 466 -1.77 -11.34 22.42
N HIS A 467 -2.04 -10.53 21.41
CA HIS A 467 -1.86 -9.07 21.49
C HIS A 467 -2.67 -8.46 22.64
N ARG A 468 -3.90 -8.92 22.86
CA ARG A 468 -4.71 -8.49 24.04
C ARG A 468 -4.02 -8.82 25.36
N ARG A 469 -3.45 -10.02 25.46
CA ARG A 469 -2.74 -10.46 26.68
C ARG A 469 -1.52 -9.60 26.92
N ASP A 470 -0.72 -9.32 25.89
CA ASP A 470 0.49 -8.50 25.99
C ASP A 470 0.16 -7.06 26.38
N GLN A 471 -0.88 -6.46 25.81
CA GLN A 471 -1.37 -5.13 26.18
C GLN A 471 -1.83 -5.09 27.64
N SER A 472 -2.54 -6.10 28.10
CA SER A 472 -3.02 -6.18 29.48
C SER A 472 -1.86 -6.36 30.45
N ALA A 473 -0.85 -7.15 30.12
CA ALA A 473 0.35 -7.35 30.92
C ALA A 473 1.20 -6.07 31.03
N ALA A 474 1.25 -5.29 29.95
CA ALA A 474 1.97 -4.01 29.92
C ALA A 474 1.20 -2.84 30.57
N GLY A 475 -0.07 -3.02 30.94
CA GLY A 475 -0.91 -1.96 31.50
C GLY A 475 -1.20 -0.79 30.52
N LEU A 476 -1.03 -1.02 29.22
CA LEU A 476 -1.16 -0.01 28.17
C LEU A 476 -2.49 -0.16 27.41
N PRO A 477 -3.16 0.95 27.05
CA PRO A 477 -4.36 0.89 26.22
C PRO A 477 -4.06 0.43 24.78
N ALA A 478 -2.83 0.63 24.31
CA ALA A 478 -2.28 0.11 23.07
C ALA A 478 -0.77 -0.08 23.23
N ALA A 479 -0.25 -1.21 22.75
CA ALA A 479 1.19 -1.43 22.69
C ALA A 479 1.73 -0.85 21.38
N TRP A 480 2.79 -0.06 21.47
CA TRP A 480 3.56 0.36 20.31
C TRP A 480 4.58 -0.72 19.97
N VAL A 481 4.68 -1.04 18.67
CA VAL A 481 5.77 -1.92 18.18
C VAL A 481 7.14 -1.27 18.44
N GLN A 482 7.18 0.06 18.39
CA GLN A 482 8.36 0.88 18.64
C GLN A 482 8.06 1.84 19.82
N PRO A 483 8.26 1.43 21.07
CA PRO A 483 8.02 2.27 22.24
C PRO A 483 8.88 3.54 22.25
N ASN A 484 10.05 3.51 21.62
CA ASN A 484 10.94 4.67 21.48
C ASN A 484 10.24 5.91 20.91
N ILE A 485 9.29 5.74 19.99
CA ILE A 485 8.53 6.83 19.37
C ILE A 485 7.77 7.64 20.42
N VAL A 486 7.09 6.96 21.33
CA VAL A 486 6.29 7.60 22.38
C VAL A 486 7.18 8.30 23.39
N GLU A 487 8.26 7.64 23.77
CA GLU A 487 9.21 8.19 24.73
C GLU A 487 9.95 9.41 24.16
N ALA A 488 10.32 9.39 22.89
CA ALA A 488 10.91 10.53 22.21
C ALA A 488 9.97 11.75 22.19
N ALA A 489 8.70 11.53 21.82
CA ALA A 489 7.71 12.60 21.81
C ALA A 489 7.46 13.20 23.20
N LYS A 490 7.35 12.35 24.24
CA LYS A 490 7.23 12.80 25.64
C LYS A 490 8.47 13.59 26.08
N GLY A 491 9.65 13.09 25.74
CA GLY A 491 10.92 13.74 26.08
C GLY A 491 11.04 15.15 25.45
N LEU A 492 10.65 15.30 24.19
CA LEU A 492 10.60 16.61 23.54
C LEU A 492 9.62 17.56 24.24
N ASN A 493 8.41 17.09 24.54
CA ASN A 493 7.42 17.91 25.23
C ASN A 493 7.90 18.32 26.64
N ALA A 494 8.65 17.46 27.35
CA ALA A 494 9.26 17.79 28.62
C ALA A 494 10.35 18.87 28.52
N LEU A 495 10.99 19.02 27.36
CA LEU A 495 11.92 20.12 27.05
C LEU A 495 11.22 21.41 26.63
N GLY A 496 9.88 21.45 26.62
CA GLY A 496 9.09 22.58 26.15
C GLY A 496 9.07 22.73 24.63
N VAL A 497 9.39 21.63 23.91
CA VAL A 497 9.34 21.57 22.44
C VAL A 497 8.10 20.76 22.05
N GLY A 498 7.19 21.38 21.33
CA GLY A 498 5.89 20.76 21.02
C GLY A 498 5.14 21.49 19.92
N SER A 499 3.82 21.61 20.09
CA SER A 499 2.90 22.05 19.03
C SER A 499 3.36 23.29 18.26
N GLY A 500 3.60 23.09 16.98
CA GLY A 500 3.99 24.15 16.04
C GLY A 500 5.46 24.50 16.02
N ASP A 501 6.27 23.84 16.84
CA ASP A 501 7.69 24.12 16.88
C ASP A 501 8.43 23.50 15.69
N GLU A 502 9.41 24.27 15.19
CA GLU A 502 10.32 23.86 14.15
C GLU A 502 11.59 23.30 14.76
N ILE A 503 12.05 22.19 14.25
CA ILE A 503 13.22 21.47 14.73
C ILE A 503 14.17 21.13 13.61
N ALA A 504 15.41 20.82 13.94
CA ALA A 504 16.34 20.13 13.07
C ALA A 504 16.40 18.63 13.42
N CYS A 505 16.63 17.78 12.44
CA CYS A 505 17.00 16.40 12.71
C CYS A 505 18.36 16.06 12.09
N MET A 506 19.01 15.02 12.60
CA MET A 506 20.31 14.61 12.14
C MET A 506 20.39 13.10 12.01
N GLY A 507 20.88 12.67 10.85
CA GLY A 507 21.12 11.27 10.51
C GLY A 507 19.86 10.49 10.12
N THR A 508 20.09 9.41 9.40
CA THR A 508 19.04 8.61 8.74
C THR A 508 18.06 7.97 9.72
N ILE A 509 18.53 7.56 10.91
CA ILE A 509 17.67 6.87 11.89
C ILE A 509 16.63 7.84 12.43
N ALA A 510 17.05 8.98 12.97
CA ALA A 510 16.14 9.95 13.57
C ALA A 510 15.18 10.57 12.55
N CYS A 511 15.70 10.90 11.34
CA CYS A 511 14.94 11.64 10.33
C CYS A 511 14.03 10.76 9.47
N LEU A 512 14.44 9.54 9.15
CA LEU A 512 13.79 8.74 8.11
C LEU A 512 13.20 7.41 8.60
N ASN A 513 13.93 6.65 9.44
CA ASN A 513 13.50 5.28 9.75
C ASN A 513 12.30 5.23 10.70
N ASP A 514 12.28 6.09 11.72
CA ASP A 514 11.23 6.13 12.74
C ASP A 514 10.62 7.55 12.90
N PRO A 515 10.13 8.20 11.86
CA PRO A 515 9.81 9.63 11.88
C PRO A 515 8.52 9.97 12.63
N TYR A 516 7.74 8.99 13.09
CA TYR A 516 6.42 9.25 13.68
C TYR A 516 6.48 10.00 15.04
N TRP A 517 7.60 9.93 15.74
CA TRP A 517 7.80 10.74 16.97
C TRP A 517 7.62 12.24 16.72
N MET A 518 7.98 12.72 15.52
CA MET A 518 7.81 14.13 15.10
C MET A 518 6.32 14.50 15.09
N ARG A 519 5.51 13.66 14.42
CA ARG A 519 4.07 13.86 14.33
C ARG A 519 3.41 13.74 15.71
N LEU A 520 3.84 12.78 16.52
CA LEU A 520 3.31 12.55 17.87
C LEU A 520 3.64 13.72 18.82
N ALA A 521 4.84 14.30 18.71
CA ALA A 521 5.24 15.51 19.42
C ALA A 521 4.61 16.78 18.83
N ASN A 522 3.96 16.68 17.67
CA ASN A 522 3.41 17.80 16.90
C ASN A 522 4.46 18.86 16.54
N VAL A 523 5.64 18.40 16.16
CA VAL A 523 6.75 19.23 15.66
C VAL A 523 6.95 19.02 14.17
N ARG A 524 7.68 19.93 13.53
CA ARG A 524 8.00 19.87 12.12
C ARG A 524 9.52 19.96 11.93
N VAL A 525 10.05 19.11 11.05
CA VAL A 525 11.44 19.21 10.63
C VAL A 525 11.59 20.31 9.59
N LEU A 526 12.32 21.34 9.95
CA LEU A 526 12.63 22.46 9.07
C LEU A 526 13.97 22.26 8.38
N THR A 527 14.91 21.66 9.07
CA THR A 527 16.30 21.54 8.63
C THR A 527 16.81 20.14 8.95
N GLU A 528 17.60 19.60 8.06
CA GLU A 528 18.24 18.30 8.24
C GLU A 528 19.75 18.41 8.08
N VAL A 529 20.47 17.79 9.00
CA VAL A 529 21.89 17.48 8.86
C VAL A 529 22.03 16.08 8.31
N TYR A 530 22.39 15.98 7.04
CA TYR A 530 22.54 14.70 6.39
C TYR A 530 23.81 13.98 6.85
N ASN A 531 23.65 12.76 7.34
CA ASN A 531 24.74 11.83 7.62
C ASN A 531 24.26 10.43 7.29
N PRO A 532 24.91 9.73 6.33
CA PRO A 532 24.56 8.36 5.96
C PRO A 532 25.02 7.32 6.99
N ASP A 533 26.03 7.64 7.82
CA ASP A 533 26.52 6.72 8.85
C ASP A 533 25.67 6.83 10.12
N ALA A 534 24.88 5.79 10.36
CA ALA A 534 24.03 5.71 11.54
C ALA A 534 24.77 5.28 12.82
N HIS A 535 25.96 4.70 12.70
CA HIS A 535 26.65 4.05 13.82
C HIS A 535 27.59 4.98 14.57
N HIS A 536 28.28 5.89 13.86
CA HIS A 536 29.31 6.79 14.44
C HIS A 536 28.86 8.25 14.51
N LEU A 537 27.57 8.51 14.38
CA LEU A 537 27.02 9.85 14.23
C LEU A 537 27.45 10.83 15.34
N LEU A 538 27.52 10.40 16.60
CA LEU A 538 27.93 11.27 17.71
C LEU A 538 29.41 11.69 17.57
N GLU A 539 30.28 10.73 17.32
CA GLU A 539 31.74 10.99 17.23
C GLU A 539 32.07 11.86 16.02
N GLU A 540 31.41 11.58 14.89
CA GLU A 540 31.56 12.38 13.69
C GLU A 540 31.10 13.82 13.90
N TYR A 541 29.89 14.01 14.50
CA TYR A 541 29.37 15.33 14.76
C TYR A 541 30.23 16.13 15.76
N GLU A 542 30.59 15.52 16.88
CA GLU A 542 31.43 16.17 17.88
C GLU A 542 32.87 16.39 17.41
N GLY A 543 33.34 15.61 16.45
CA GLY A 543 34.65 15.76 15.82
C GLY A 543 34.70 16.78 14.68
N LEU A 544 33.54 17.34 14.26
CA LEU A 544 33.51 18.32 13.17
C LEU A 544 34.33 19.59 13.51
N PRO A 545 35.27 20.01 12.66
CA PRO A 545 36.04 21.21 12.87
C PRO A 545 35.16 22.48 12.80
N ASN A 546 34.04 22.42 12.10
CA ASN A 546 33.09 23.50 11.89
C ASN A 546 31.76 23.32 12.65
N ARG A 547 31.74 22.49 13.73
CA ARG A 547 30.52 22.22 14.52
C ARG A 547 29.78 23.50 14.93
N GLN A 548 30.49 24.54 15.38
CA GLN A 548 29.85 25.79 15.75
C GLN A 548 29.11 26.43 14.58
N GLN A 549 29.68 26.37 13.38
CA GLN A 549 29.04 26.85 12.16
C GLN A 549 27.77 26.04 11.86
N VAL A 550 27.78 24.71 12.06
CA VAL A 550 26.59 23.86 11.91
C VAL A 550 25.48 24.34 12.86
N GLU A 551 25.79 24.51 14.14
CA GLU A 551 24.82 24.98 15.12
C GLU A 551 24.29 26.38 14.78
N ASP A 552 25.14 27.30 14.35
CA ASP A 552 24.75 28.65 13.97
C ASP A 552 23.84 28.66 12.72
N VAL A 553 24.10 27.80 11.76
CA VAL A 553 23.22 27.58 10.61
C VAL A 553 21.86 27.08 11.06
N LEU A 554 21.79 26.04 11.90
CA LEU A 554 20.52 25.48 12.43
C LEU A 554 19.73 26.53 13.23
N LYS A 555 20.42 27.33 14.05
CA LYS A 555 19.82 28.44 14.81
C LYS A 555 19.25 29.51 13.87
N SER A 556 20.01 29.88 12.83
CA SER A 556 19.58 30.91 11.87
C SER A 556 18.31 30.48 11.11
N GLN A 557 18.07 29.20 11.02
CA GLN A 557 16.85 28.65 10.41
C GLN A 557 15.66 28.61 11.38
N GLY A 558 15.84 28.88 12.67
CA GLY A 558 14.78 28.90 13.67
C GLY A 558 14.56 27.55 14.38
N ALA A 559 15.42 26.57 14.15
CA ALA A 559 15.30 25.29 14.84
C ALA A 559 15.54 25.46 16.35
N LYS A 560 14.59 25.00 17.18
CA LYS A 560 14.69 25.04 18.64
C LYS A 560 15.66 24.01 19.21
N VAL A 561 15.65 22.84 18.61
CA VAL A 561 16.51 21.70 18.99
C VAL A 561 16.97 20.99 17.74
N VAL A 562 18.09 20.28 17.84
CA VAL A 562 18.45 19.22 16.89
C VAL A 562 18.23 17.88 17.54
N VAL A 563 17.58 16.93 16.83
CA VAL A 563 17.31 15.57 17.31
C VAL A 563 18.13 14.59 16.51
N ALA A 564 18.79 13.66 17.19
CA ALA A 564 19.60 12.59 16.61
C ALA A 564 19.35 11.28 17.32
N ALA A 565 19.60 10.16 16.63
CA ALA A 565 19.67 8.83 17.24
C ALA A 565 21.14 8.45 17.40
N PHE A 566 21.50 7.93 18.58
CA PHE A 566 22.85 7.43 18.82
C PHE A 566 22.82 5.97 19.23
N ASP A 567 23.73 5.17 18.70
CA ASP A 567 23.90 3.79 19.09
C ASP A 567 24.81 3.68 20.32
N PRO A 568 24.27 3.29 21.51
CA PRO A 568 25.07 3.15 22.72
C PRO A 568 26.19 2.11 22.61
N GLY A 569 26.06 1.13 21.72
CA GLY A 569 27.01 0.03 21.56
C GLY A 569 28.31 0.42 20.83
N VAL A 570 28.32 1.58 20.17
CA VAL A 570 29.45 2.02 19.32
C VAL A 570 30.25 3.17 19.95
N MET A 571 29.77 3.72 21.07
CA MET A 571 30.38 4.88 21.71
C MET A 571 31.74 4.56 22.35
N THR A 572 32.80 5.14 21.84
CA THR A 572 34.14 5.01 22.40
C THR A 572 34.52 6.28 23.19
N GLY A 573 34.21 6.29 24.47
CA GLY A 573 34.77 7.29 25.39
C GLY A 573 33.98 8.58 25.63
N ARG A 574 33.05 8.99 24.73
CA ARG A 574 32.12 10.11 24.94
C ARG A 574 30.68 9.62 25.08
N THR A 575 29.98 10.07 26.08
CA THR A 575 28.54 9.85 26.20
C THR A 575 27.78 11.02 25.60
N PRO A 576 26.57 10.83 25.05
CA PRO A 576 25.76 11.93 24.55
C PRO A 576 25.58 13.03 25.60
N ALA A 577 25.35 12.65 26.87
CA ALA A 577 25.18 13.60 27.95
C ALA A 577 26.43 14.46 28.20
N SER A 578 27.64 13.91 28.12
CA SER A 578 28.88 14.66 28.24
C SER A 578 29.12 15.66 27.13
N ALA A 579 28.46 15.44 25.99
CA ALA A 579 28.48 16.31 24.82
C ALA A 579 27.29 17.31 24.77
N GLY A 580 26.47 17.37 25.84
CA GLY A 580 25.35 18.30 25.95
C GLY A 580 24.06 17.84 25.27
N TRP A 581 23.96 16.55 24.94
CA TRP A 581 22.73 15.93 24.44
C TRP A 581 21.87 15.41 25.58
N ILE A 582 20.58 15.64 25.49
CA ILE A 582 19.58 15.21 26.47
C ILE A 582 18.82 14.03 25.89
N ARG A 583 18.80 12.91 26.60
CA ARG A 583 18.04 11.74 26.19
C ARG A 583 16.54 12.04 26.23
N LEU A 584 15.82 11.65 25.20
CA LEU A 584 14.38 11.86 25.10
C LEU A 584 13.63 10.67 25.73
N GLY A 585 13.25 10.81 27.00
CA GLY A 585 12.64 9.72 27.77
C GLY A 585 13.56 8.49 27.83
N GLU A 586 12.98 7.31 27.64
CA GLU A 586 13.72 6.04 27.57
C GLU A 586 14.09 5.63 26.14
N SER A 587 13.93 6.54 25.14
CA SER A 587 14.25 6.26 23.74
C SER A 587 15.75 6.30 23.45
N ASP A 588 16.15 5.86 22.26
CA ASP A 588 17.51 6.00 21.72
C ASP A 588 17.71 7.35 20.98
N LEU A 589 16.72 8.24 21.09
CA LEU A 589 16.78 9.58 20.53
C LEU A 589 17.24 10.59 21.58
N TYR A 590 18.03 11.54 21.14
CA TYR A 590 18.60 12.59 21.95
C TYR A 590 18.31 13.94 21.30
N ALA A 591 18.07 14.97 22.12
CA ALA A 591 17.91 16.34 21.67
C ALA A 591 19.03 17.20 22.23
N ARG A 592 19.54 18.10 21.38
CA ARG A 592 20.43 19.18 21.81
C ARG A 592 19.71 20.51 21.64
N PRO A 593 19.39 21.23 22.72
CA PRO A 593 18.80 22.55 22.63
C PRO A 593 19.72 23.53 21.89
N LEU A 594 19.14 24.22 20.94
CA LEU A 594 19.78 25.33 20.24
C LEU A 594 19.25 26.61 20.92
N ASN A 595 20.06 27.32 21.70
CA ASN A 595 19.66 28.60 22.30
C ASN A 595 19.35 29.58 21.16
N THR A 596 18.11 29.64 20.73
CA THR A 596 17.65 30.49 19.64
C THR A 596 17.27 31.86 20.21
N PRO A 597 17.80 32.99 19.73
CA PRO A 597 17.17 34.28 19.94
C PRO A 597 15.75 34.18 19.34
N ALA A 598 14.75 34.76 20.01
CA ALA A 598 13.41 34.80 19.46
C ALA A 598 13.44 35.32 18.02
N PRO A 599 12.89 34.61 17.04
CA PRO A 599 12.82 35.10 15.69
C PRO A 599 12.08 36.44 15.70
N ALA A 600 12.60 37.45 14.98
CA ALA A 600 11.82 38.63 14.72
C ALA A 600 10.46 38.21 14.19
N PRO A 601 9.34 38.80 14.65
CA PRO A 601 8.01 38.37 14.24
C PRO A 601 7.89 38.52 12.73
N SER A 602 8.16 37.46 12.01
CA SER A 602 7.68 37.28 10.64
C SER A 602 6.15 37.26 10.73
N ALA A 603 5.50 38.07 9.89
CA ALA A 603 4.06 38.14 9.83
C ALA A 603 3.47 36.72 9.95
N PRO A 604 2.39 36.51 10.75
CA PRO A 604 1.89 35.20 11.00
C PRO A 604 1.44 34.59 9.67
N ALA A 605 2.27 33.74 9.10
CA ALA A 605 1.75 32.71 8.25
C ALA A 605 0.80 31.93 9.19
N THR A 606 -0.50 32.09 8.99
CA THR A 606 -1.51 31.29 9.66
C THR A 606 -1.23 29.86 9.23
N LEU A 607 -0.36 29.19 10.00
CA LEU A 607 -0.07 27.79 9.80
C LEU A 607 -1.39 27.03 9.97
N PRO A 608 -1.78 26.21 8.99
CA PRO A 608 -3.02 25.41 9.09
C PRO A 608 -2.98 24.39 10.23
N TRP A 609 -1.96 24.44 11.07
CA TRP A 609 -1.62 23.46 12.09
C TRP A 609 -2.03 23.84 13.52
N ASP A 610 -2.85 24.88 13.71
CA ASP A 610 -3.40 25.12 15.04
C ASP A 610 -4.43 24.02 15.36
N MET A 611 -3.87 22.86 15.70
CA MET A 611 -4.56 21.59 15.93
C MET A 611 -4.86 21.39 17.41
N THR A 612 -5.04 22.45 18.16
CA THR A 612 -5.50 22.37 19.57
C THR A 612 -6.95 21.88 19.67
N GLY A 613 -7.62 21.56 18.55
CA GLY A 613 -8.93 20.91 18.54
C GLY A 613 -10.06 21.76 19.13
N ALA A 614 -9.85 23.04 19.34
CA ALA A 614 -10.91 23.97 19.68
C ALA A 614 -11.57 24.43 18.37
N ALA A 615 -12.68 23.81 18.01
CA ALA A 615 -13.62 24.46 17.11
C ALA A 615 -13.95 25.83 17.72
N LYS A 616 -13.50 26.91 17.09
CA LYS A 616 -14.12 28.20 17.37
C LYS A 616 -15.56 28.15 16.88
N PRO A 617 -16.50 28.74 17.65
CA PRO A 617 -17.92 28.64 17.44
C PRO A 617 -18.40 29.14 16.07
#